data_a014138dd1d382f157f972b2e5e853cf
#
_entry.id   a014138dd1d382f157f972b2e5e853cf
#
_cell.length_a   1.000
_cell.length_b   1.000
_cell.length_c   1.000
_cell.angle_alpha   90.00
_cell.angle_beta   90.00
_cell.angle_gamma   90.00
#
_symmetry.space_group_name_H-M   'P 1'
#
loop_
_entity.id
_entity.type
_entity.pdbx_description
1 polymer ?
#
loop_
_entity_poly.entity_id
_entity_poly.type
_entity_poly.pdbx_seq_one_letter_code
_entity_poly.pdbx_strand_id
1 'polypeptide(L)'
;MTGGQQRPVRFAHPVTVSPQDIDELGHVNNVVYLRWVQEAATAHWRAAAPVQLQAEVVWVVLRHEIDYRQAARPGDHLIATTWVGEATGTRFERFVQFTRAPDGAVLADVRSVWCPINAATGRPRRIDPALHDYFMESPSA
;
A
#
# COMPACT_ATOMS: atom_id res chain seq x y z
N MET A 1 -28.56 -0.95 13.50
CA MET A 1 -27.82 -0.77 13.35
C MET A 1 -27.04 -0.97 12.97
N THR A 2 -26.99 -1.09 13.07
CA THR A 2 -26.18 -1.00 12.88
C THR A 2 -25.37 -1.04 12.18
N GLY A 3 -25.10 -0.57 12.25
CA GLY A 3 -24.18 -0.21 11.19
C GLY A 3 -23.01 -1.14 11.10
N GLY A 4 -22.97 -1.97 10.14
CA GLY A 4 -21.82 -2.80 9.91
C GLY A 4 -20.56 -1.97 9.84
N GLN A 5 -19.45 -2.48 10.38
CA GLN A 5 -18.15 -1.86 10.20
C GLN A 5 -17.80 -1.82 8.73
N GLN A 6 -17.32 -0.69 8.27
CA GLN A 6 -16.76 -0.60 6.94
C GLN A 6 -15.53 -1.49 6.83
N ARG A 7 -15.38 -2.14 5.69
CA ARG A 7 -14.21 -2.96 5.39
C ARG A 7 -13.26 -2.19 4.48
N PRO A 8 -11.95 -2.27 4.73
CA PRO A 8 -11.00 -1.69 3.78
C PRO A 8 -11.03 -2.43 2.45
N VAL A 9 -10.96 -1.67 1.38
CA VAL A 9 -10.80 -2.22 0.03
C VAL A 9 -9.45 -2.91 -0.04
N ARG A 10 -9.42 -4.15 -0.54
CA ARG A 10 -8.18 -4.86 -0.85
C ARG A 10 -7.85 -4.60 -2.30
N PHE A 11 -6.84 -3.80 -2.53
CA PHE A 11 -6.43 -3.36 -3.85
C PHE A 11 -5.25 -4.21 -4.32
N ALA A 12 -5.38 -4.84 -5.49
CA ALA A 12 -4.34 -5.70 -6.05
C ALA A 12 -3.53 -4.93 -7.08
N HIS A 13 -2.23 -4.89 -6.88
CA HIS A 13 -1.29 -4.23 -7.80
C HIS A 13 -0.31 -5.27 -8.34
N PRO A 14 -0.30 -5.53 -9.66
CA PRO A 14 0.60 -6.51 -10.23
C PRO A 14 2.04 -5.99 -10.26
N VAL A 15 2.98 -6.88 -9.98
CA VAL A 15 4.42 -6.59 -10.00
C VAL A 15 5.12 -7.68 -10.79
N THR A 16 5.98 -7.29 -11.72
CA THR A 16 6.85 -8.21 -12.44
C THR A 16 8.28 -7.97 -12.00
N VAL A 17 8.97 -9.03 -11.61
CA VAL A 17 10.38 -8.96 -11.22
C VAL A 17 11.23 -8.75 -12.45
N SER A 18 11.98 -7.64 -12.49
CA SER A 18 12.89 -7.36 -13.60
C SER A 18 14.33 -7.72 -13.23
N PRO A 19 15.21 -7.90 -14.23
CA PRO A 19 16.60 -8.27 -13.96
C PRO A 19 17.35 -7.30 -13.04
N GLN A 20 17.03 -6.01 -13.10
CA GLN A 20 17.67 -5.01 -12.24
C GLN A 20 17.30 -5.16 -10.77
N ASP A 21 16.23 -5.89 -10.47
CA ASP A 21 15.76 -6.09 -9.10
C ASP A 21 16.52 -7.20 -8.37
N ILE A 22 17.36 -7.93 -9.08
CA ILE A 22 18.02 -9.13 -8.59
C ILE A 22 19.42 -8.78 -8.05
N ASP A 23 19.73 -9.30 -6.85
CA ASP A 23 21.03 -9.13 -6.23
C ASP A 23 21.98 -10.27 -6.60
N GLU A 24 23.18 -10.26 -5.98
CA GLU A 24 24.23 -11.26 -6.24
C GLU A 24 23.81 -12.68 -5.88
N LEU A 25 22.82 -12.85 -5.00
CA LEU A 25 22.34 -14.16 -4.58
C LEU A 25 21.29 -14.74 -5.52
N GLY A 26 20.93 -14.00 -6.59
CA GLY A 26 19.88 -14.43 -7.52
C GLY A 26 18.47 -14.21 -7.01
N HIS A 27 18.31 -13.41 -5.97
CA HIS A 27 17.04 -13.08 -5.36
C HIS A 27 16.73 -11.59 -5.53
N VAL A 28 15.45 -11.23 -5.43
CA VAL A 28 15.07 -9.83 -5.39
C VAL A 28 15.72 -9.17 -4.17
N ASN A 29 16.40 -8.05 -4.41
CA ASN A 29 17.00 -7.26 -3.36
C ASN A 29 15.91 -6.76 -2.41
N ASN A 30 16.13 -6.89 -1.11
CA ASN A 30 15.15 -6.49 -0.09
C ASN A 30 14.68 -5.04 -0.23
N VAL A 31 15.56 -4.14 -0.68
CA VAL A 31 15.24 -2.73 -0.89
C VAL A 31 14.16 -2.53 -1.95
N VAL A 32 14.09 -3.42 -2.92
CA VAL A 32 13.12 -3.32 -4.02
C VAL A 32 11.68 -3.47 -3.52
N TYR A 33 11.45 -4.26 -2.47
CA TYR A 33 10.12 -4.38 -1.86
C TYR A 33 9.59 -3.04 -1.36
N LEU A 34 10.45 -2.19 -0.85
CA LEU A 34 10.05 -0.85 -0.40
C LEU A 34 9.53 0.00 -1.58
N ARG A 35 10.19 -0.10 -2.73
CA ARG A 35 9.73 0.58 -3.94
C ARG A 35 8.34 0.06 -4.37
N TRP A 36 8.16 -1.25 -4.36
CA TRP A 36 6.89 -1.87 -4.74
C TRP A 36 5.76 -1.50 -3.77
N VAL A 37 6.07 -1.38 -2.47
CA VAL A 37 5.10 -0.91 -1.48
C VAL A 37 4.61 0.50 -1.84
N GLN A 38 5.53 1.39 -2.19
CA GLN A 38 5.18 2.75 -2.57
C GLN A 38 4.38 2.79 -3.86
N GLU A 39 4.76 1.98 -4.84
CA GLU A 39 4.02 1.88 -6.11
C GLU A 39 2.59 1.38 -5.88
N ALA A 40 2.40 0.35 -5.07
CA ALA A 40 1.07 -0.19 -4.75
C ALA A 40 0.22 0.83 -4.00
N ALA A 41 0.80 1.54 -3.03
CA ALA A 41 0.12 2.58 -2.28
C ALA A 41 -0.32 3.74 -3.19
N THR A 42 0.56 4.16 -4.09
CA THR A 42 0.26 5.23 -5.05
C THR A 42 -0.85 4.81 -6.01
N ALA A 43 -0.78 3.58 -6.52
CA ALA A 43 -1.81 3.06 -7.42
C ALA A 43 -3.17 3.01 -6.73
N HIS A 44 -3.21 2.56 -5.49
CA HIS A 44 -4.44 2.52 -4.70
C HIS A 44 -5.01 3.92 -4.48
N TRP A 45 -4.17 4.87 -4.09
CA TRP A 45 -4.57 6.26 -3.89
C TRP A 45 -5.18 6.86 -5.16
N ARG A 46 -4.52 6.66 -6.30
CA ARG A 46 -5.01 7.15 -7.58
C ARG A 46 -6.33 6.51 -8.01
N ALA A 47 -6.56 5.27 -7.64
CA ALA A 47 -7.82 4.58 -7.93
C ALA A 47 -8.93 5.00 -6.98
N ALA A 48 -8.60 5.33 -5.74
CA ALA A 48 -9.58 5.57 -4.68
C ALA A 48 -10.01 7.03 -4.56
N ALA A 49 -9.10 7.98 -4.75
CA ALA A 49 -9.34 9.39 -4.45
C ALA A 49 -9.70 10.20 -5.70
N PRO A 50 -10.55 11.23 -5.56
CA PRO A 50 -10.79 12.16 -6.66
C PRO A 50 -9.50 12.85 -7.11
N VAL A 51 -9.40 13.16 -8.39
CA VAL A 51 -8.21 13.82 -8.97
C VAL A 51 -7.85 15.11 -8.24
N GLN A 52 -8.86 15.89 -7.88
CA GLN A 52 -8.64 17.15 -7.16
C GLN A 52 -7.97 16.91 -5.81
N LEU A 53 -8.42 15.91 -5.06
CA LEU A 53 -7.84 15.57 -3.77
C LEU A 53 -6.41 15.04 -3.92
N GLN A 54 -6.14 14.30 -4.99
CA GLN A 54 -4.78 13.82 -5.30
C GLN A 54 -3.79 14.97 -5.46
N ALA A 55 -4.24 16.11 -6.00
CA ALA A 55 -3.40 17.29 -6.13
C ALA A 55 -3.16 18.02 -4.81
N GLU A 56 -4.07 17.86 -3.85
CA GLU A 56 -4.02 18.57 -2.56
C GLU A 56 -3.23 17.84 -1.49
N VAL A 57 -3.04 16.53 -1.63
CA VAL A 57 -2.46 15.68 -0.60
C VAL A 57 -1.25 14.94 -1.15
N VAL A 58 -0.14 15.06 -0.41
CA VAL A 58 1.08 14.28 -0.65
C VAL A 58 1.23 13.31 0.52
N TRP A 59 1.51 12.05 0.22
CA TRP A 59 1.70 11.04 1.26
C TRP A 59 3.18 10.83 1.55
N VAL A 60 3.54 10.89 2.83
CA VAL A 60 4.91 10.65 3.29
C VAL A 60 4.90 9.40 4.16
N VAL A 61 5.80 8.47 3.87
CA VAL A 61 5.95 7.28 4.71
C VAL A 61 6.78 7.63 5.95
N LEU A 62 6.29 7.20 7.11
CA LEU A 62 6.98 7.42 8.39
C LEU A 62 7.68 6.16 8.86
N ARG A 63 7.18 4.98 8.48
CA ARG A 63 7.70 3.71 8.97
C ARG A 63 7.32 2.58 8.03
N HIS A 64 8.25 1.64 7.84
CA HIS A 64 7.99 0.34 7.22
C HIS A 64 8.45 -0.76 8.16
N GLU A 65 7.63 -1.82 8.27
CA GLU A 65 8.00 -3.08 8.90
C GLU A 65 7.75 -4.18 7.88
N ILE A 66 8.77 -4.95 7.54
CA ILE A 66 8.67 -5.99 6.51
C ILE A 66 9.15 -7.31 7.09
N ASP A 67 8.30 -8.34 6.94
CA ASP A 67 8.68 -9.71 7.21
C ASP A 67 8.86 -10.43 5.89
N TYR A 68 10.10 -10.82 5.58
CA TYR A 68 10.44 -11.57 4.37
C TYR A 68 10.28 -13.06 4.65
N ARG A 69 9.42 -13.72 3.89
CA ARG A 69 9.12 -15.15 4.12
C ARG A 69 9.77 -16.06 3.09
N GLN A 70 9.69 -15.67 1.81
CA GLN A 70 10.31 -16.41 0.70
C GLN A 70 10.87 -15.42 -0.29
N ALA A 71 11.95 -15.82 -0.94
CA ALA A 71 12.57 -14.97 -1.96
C ALA A 71 11.79 -14.98 -3.26
N ALA A 72 11.64 -13.80 -3.86
CA ALA A 72 11.18 -13.68 -5.24
C ALA A 72 12.38 -13.86 -6.16
N ARG A 73 12.13 -14.42 -7.35
CA ARG A 73 13.16 -14.81 -8.31
C ARG A 73 12.93 -14.10 -9.66
N PRO A 74 13.96 -14.09 -10.52
CA PRO A 74 13.80 -13.50 -11.84
C PRO A 74 12.60 -14.07 -12.59
N GLY A 75 11.81 -13.18 -13.20
CA GLY A 75 10.66 -13.58 -13.98
C GLY A 75 9.40 -13.88 -13.18
N ASP A 76 9.46 -13.86 -11.86
CA ASP A 76 8.28 -14.07 -11.03
C ASP A 76 7.25 -12.96 -11.26
N HIS A 77 5.99 -13.36 -11.26
CA HIS A 77 4.86 -12.44 -11.27
C HIS A 77 4.26 -12.37 -9.89
N LEU A 78 4.26 -11.19 -9.30
CA LEU A 78 3.78 -10.99 -7.93
C LEU A 78 2.51 -10.16 -7.95
N ILE A 79 1.70 -10.35 -6.91
CA ILE A 79 0.59 -9.45 -6.61
C ILE A 79 0.89 -8.78 -5.28
N ALA A 80 0.93 -7.45 -5.28
CA ALA A 80 0.99 -6.65 -4.07
C ALA A 80 -0.45 -6.27 -3.71
N THR A 81 -1.02 -6.95 -2.72
CA THR A 81 -2.35 -6.64 -2.22
C THR A 81 -2.22 -5.67 -1.07
N THR A 82 -2.85 -4.51 -1.17
CA THR A 82 -2.74 -3.46 -0.17
C THR A 82 -4.10 -3.03 0.36
N TRP A 83 -4.15 -2.70 1.63
CA TRP A 83 -5.34 -2.17 2.31
C TRP A 83 -4.89 -1.30 3.46
N VAL A 84 -5.80 -0.45 3.94
CA VAL A 84 -5.49 0.45 5.05
C VAL A 84 -5.97 -0.16 6.37
N GLY A 85 -5.30 0.23 7.44
CA GLY A 85 -5.66 -0.15 8.80
C GLY A 85 -6.21 1.04 9.57
N GLU A 86 -5.69 1.24 10.78
CA GLU A 86 -6.16 2.26 11.69
C GLU A 86 -5.62 3.64 11.33
N ALA A 87 -6.48 4.65 11.46
CA ALA A 87 -6.11 6.05 11.33
C ALA A 87 -6.14 6.71 12.70
N THR A 88 -5.06 7.40 13.05
CA THR A 88 -4.93 8.08 14.35
C THR A 88 -4.28 9.45 14.14
N GLY A 89 -5.06 10.52 14.25
CA GLY A 89 -4.55 11.87 14.04
C GLY A 89 -4.07 12.10 12.61
N THR A 90 -2.76 12.19 12.43
CA THR A 90 -2.11 12.37 11.13
C THR A 90 -1.41 11.10 10.64
N ARG A 91 -1.68 9.96 11.26
CA ARG A 91 -1.03 8.69 10.94
C ARG A 91 -2.04 7.70 10.41
N PHE A 92 -1.70 7.05 9.30
CA PHE A 92 -2.55 6.06 8.64
C PHE A 92 -1.75 4.79 8.41
N GLU A 93 -2.24 3.70 8.99
CA GLU A 93 -1.65 2.39 8.84
C GLU A 93 -2.03 1.80 7.49
N ARG A 94 -1.07 1.16 6.83
CA ARG A 94 -1.29 0.46 5.56
C ARG A 94 -0.58 -0.88 5.59
N PHE A 95 -1.23 -1.88 5.05
CA PHE A 95 -0.66 -3.22 4.89
C PHE A 95 -0.45 -3.53 3.42
N VAL A 96 0.60 -4.29 3.13
CA VAL A 96 0.85 -4.86 1.80
C VAL A 96 1.29 -6.30 1.99
N GLN A 97 0.65 -7.21 1.25
CA GLN A 97 1.07 -8.60 1.21
C GLN A 97 1.50 -8.94 -0.22
N PHE A 98 2.70 -9.46 -0.36
CA PHE A 98 3.21 -9.91 -1.66
C PHE A 98 2.97 -11.41 -1.80
N THR A 99 2.27 -11.79 -2.87
CA THR A 99 2.02 -13.20 -3.19
C THR A 99 2.52 -13.48 -4.59
N ARG A 100 2.98 -14.71 -4.82
CA ARG A 100 3.46 -15.15 -6.13
C ARG A 100 2.33 -15.84 -6.90
N ALA A 101 2.10 -15.41 -8.13
CA ALA A 101 1.25 -16.14 -9.04
C ALA A 101 2.11 -17.18 -9.79
N PRO A 102 1.63 -18.38 -10.09
CA PRO A 102 0.27 -18.86 -9.88
C PRO A 102 0.04 -19.59 -8.54
N ASP A 103 1.08 -19.87 -7.76
CA ASP A 103 0.94 -20.76 -6.58
C ASP A 103 0.39 -20.06 -5.33
N GLY A 104 0.31 -18.73 -5.32
CA GLY A 104 -0.23 -17.99 -4.20
C GLY A 104 0.67 -17.94 -2.97
N ALA A 105 1.93 -18.36 -3.09
CA ALA A 105 2.85 -18.34 -1.95
C ALA A 105 3.03 -16.91 -1.43
N VAL A 106 2.98 -16.73 -0.11
CA VAL A 106 3.23 -15.44 0.52
C VAL A 106 4.74 -15.22 0.59
N LEU A 107 5.21 -14.16 -0.04
CA LEU A 107 6.65 -13.84 -0.09
C LEU A 107 7.05 -12.83 0.97
N ALA A 108 6.19 -11.86 1.26
CA ALA A 108 6.47 -10.86 2.28
C ALA A 108 5.17 -10.24 2.80
N ASP A 109 5.19 -9.85 4.06
CA ASP A 109 4.13 -9.07 4.69
C ASP A 109 4.71 -7.75 5.16
N VAL A 110 4.00 -6.66 4.88
CA VAL A 110 4.45 -5.31 5.18
C VAL A 110 3.39 -4.55 5.97
N ARG A 111 3.85 -3.84 6.98
CA ARG A 111 3.06 -2.82 7.66
C ARG A 111 3.78 -1.49 7.52
N SER A 112 3.06 -0.48 7.06
CA SER A 112 3.60 0.87 6.90
C SER A 112 2.72 1.87 7.63
N VAL A 113 3.33 2.98 8.04
CA VAL A 113 2.60 4.13 8.61
C VAL A 113 2.88 5.33 7.71
N TRP A 114 1.81 5.96 7.25
CA TRP A 114 1.86 7.09 6.34
C TRP A 114 1.25 8.33 6.98
N CYS A 115 1.70 9.49 6.53
CA CYS A 115 1.18 10.79 6.95
C CYS A 115 0.77 11.59 5.73
N PRO A 116 -0.49 12.06 5.65
CA PRO A 116 -0.88 12.96 4.57
C PRO A 116 -0.36 14.35 4.86
N ILE A 117 0.22 14.97 3.84
CA ILE A 117 0.77 16.32 3.90
C ILE A 117 -0.07 17.22 3.00
N ASN A 118 -0.45 18.38 3.51
CA ASN A 118 -1.08 19.40 2.69
C ASN A 118 -0.05 19.92 1.67
N ALA A 119 -0.32 19.72 0.38
CA ALA A 119 0.64 20.05 -0.68
C ALA A 119 0.93 21.55 -0.75
N ALA A 120 -0.02 22.40 -0.38
CA ALA A 120 0.14 23.85 -0.43
C ALA A 120 0.99 24.38 0.74
N THR A 121 0.83 23.81 1.94
CA THR A 121 1.48 24.32 3.15
C THR A 121 2.69 23.49 3.59
N GLY A 122 2.80 22.25 3.12
CA GLY A 122 3.83 21.32 3.58
C GLY A 122 3.59 20.77 4.99
N ARG A 123 2.44 21.01 5.57
CA ARG A 123 2.13 20.58 6.94
C ARG A 123 1.33 19.28 6.96
N PRO A 124 1.50 18.45 8.02
CA PRO A 124 0.68 17.27 8.19
C PRO A 124 -0.81 17.62 8.21
N ARG A 125 -1.58 16.78 7.55
CA ARG A 125 -3.03 16.90 7.48
C ARG A 125 -3.65 15.82 8.34
N ARG A 126 -4.68 16.19 9.10
CA ARG A 126 -5.42 15.22 9.90
C ARG A 126 -6.22 14.29 8.97
N ILE A 127 -6.28 13.01 9.34
CA ILE A 127 -7.05 12.03 8.58
C ILE A 127 -8.49 12.08 9.09
N ASP A 128 -9.33 12.84 8.38
CA ASP A 128 -10.74 12.94 8.70
C ASP A 128 -11.51 11.73 8.13
N PRO A 129 -12.78 11.55 8.54
CA PRO A 129 -13.57 10.42 8.04
C PRO A 129 -13.70 10.39 6.51
N ALA A 130 -13.78 11.54 5.86
CA ALA A 130 -13.90 11.59 4.41
C ALA A 130 -12.65 11.03 3.73
N LEU A 131 -11.47 11.40 4.19
CA LEU A 131 -10.21 10.88 3.65
C LEU A 131 -10.09 9.37 3.88
N HIS A 132 -10.42 8.93 5.09
CA HIS A 132 -10.42 7.50 5.45
C HIS A 132 -11.37 6.70 4.56
N ASP A 133 -12.56 7.23 4.30
CA ASP A 133 -13.62 6.48 3.62
C ASP A 133 -13.32 6.20 2.16
N TYR A 134 -12.42 6.96 1.52
CA TYR A 134 -12.02 6.66 0.14
C TYR A 134 -11.37 5.28 0.01
N PHE A 135 -10.81 4.75 1.09
CA PHE A 135 -10.14 3.44 1.10
C PHE A 135 -11.06 2.31 1.59
N MET A 136 -12.31 2.63 1.88
CA MET A 136 -13.26 1.65 2.40
C MET A 136 -14.20 1.17 1.30
N GLU A 137 -14.70 -0.06 1.45
CA GLU A 137 -15.71 -0.58 0.55
C GLU A 137 -16.99 0.26 0.68
N SER A 138 -17.67 0.43 -0.45
CA SER A 138 -18.96 1.10 -0.44
C SER A 138 -19.95 0.34 0.43
N PRO A 139 -20.80 1.05 1.20
CA PRO A 139 -21.84 0.37 1.96
C PRO A 139 -22.75 -0.45 1.03
N SER A 140 -23.12 -1.63 1.48
CA SER A 140 -24.12 -2.43 0.74
C SER A 140 -25.45 -1.70 0.70
N ALA A 141 -26.03 -1.66 -0.47
CA ALA A 141 -27.33 -1.03 -0.64
C ALA A 141 -28.42 -1.85 0.09
#